data_ee91cc51a3efcd9136a8b922f1319ddf
#
_entry.id   ee91cc51a3efcd9136a8b922f1319ddf
#
_cell.length_a   1.000
_cell.length_b   1.000
_cell.length_c   1.000
_cell.angle_alpha   90.00
_cell.angle_beta   90.00
_cell.angle_gamma   90.00
#
_symmetry.space_group_name_H-M   'P 1'
#
loop_
_entity.id
_entity.type
_entity.pdbx_description
1 polymer ?
#
loop_
_entity_poly.entity_id
_entity_poly.type
_entity_poly.pdbx_seq_one_letter_code
_entity_poly.pdbx_strand_id
1 'polypeptide(L)'
;MKMEALKKTAGRPTKINSPPMVENLSDKDRLIATQIGSQNGDSHEQVRRYIRLNNLIPELLEDVDMGKIAFRPAVELSYLDVEEQKDLSYYIDEREATPSLSQAIQMKKLSQAGVLTEERIEAILSEEKPNQKPKIKVPMERIQKYFSPDASVQEIEDTIVKALSAYRRSQELQMTKANRTIKEAR
;
A
#
# COMPACT_ATOMS: atom_id res chain seq x y z
N MET A 1 13.15 52.28 10.24
CA MET A 1 13.60 50.87 10.23
C MET A 1 12.40 49.97 10.50
N LYS A 2 11.90 49.34 9.48
CA LYS A 2 10.76 48.39 9.61
C LYS A 2 11.35 47.00 9.84
N MET A 3 11.03 46.38 10.99
CA MET A 3 11.30 44.98 11.24
C MET A 3 10.16 44.19 10.68
N GLU A 4 10.38 43.50 9.57
CA GLU A 4 9.47 42.49 9.05
C GLU A 4 9.58 41.18 9.88
N ALA A 5 8.54 40.90 10.62
CA ALA A 5 8.43 39.63 11.34
C ALA A 5 8.16 38.50 10.34
N LEU A 6 9.12 37.59 10.18
CA LEU A 6 8.95 36.32 9.50
C LEU A 6 7.85 35.51 10.19
N LYS A 7 6.66 35.46 9.61
CA LYS A 7 5.62 34.52 9.98
C LYS A 7 6.08 33.10 9.64
N LYS A 8 6.56 32.36 10.64
CA LYS A 8 6.65 30.90 10.52
C LYS A 8 5.25 30.36 10.34
N THR A 9 4.94 29.87 9.15
CA THR A 9 3.75 29.06 8.93
C THR A 9 3.94 27.76 9.70
N ALA A 10 3.21 27.62 10.81
CA ALA A 10 3.13 26.39 11.56
C ALA A 10 2.48 25.32 10.66
N GLY A 11 3.27 24.37 10.19
CA GLY A 11 2.78 23.19 9.53
C GLY A 11 1.81 22.45 10.46
N ARG A 12 0.72 21.95 9.90
CA ARG A 12 -0.29 21.15 10.59
C ARG A 12 0.41 20.02 11.37
N PRO A 13 0.18 19.85 12.68
CA PRO A 13 0.74 18.73 13.43
C PRO A 13 0.14 17.45 12.88
N THR A 14 0.95 16.66 12.20
CA THR A 14 0.63 15.28 11.85
C THR A 14 0.52 14.50 13.15
N LYS A 15 -0.68 14.07 13.51
CA LYS A 15 -0.89 13.08 14.56
C LYS A 15 -0.22 11.79 14.08
N ILE A 16 1.00 11.57 14.51
CA ILE A 16 1.69 10.30 14.34
C ILE A 16 1.10 9.36 15.40
N ASN A 17 -0.01 8.71 15.05
CA ASN A 17 -0.51 7.54 15.76
C ASN A 17 0.23 6.30 15.24
N SER A 18 1.55 6.32 15.32
CA SER A 18 2.34 5.09 15.22
C SER A 18 2.73 4.73 16.65
N PRO A 19 2.49 3.48 17.10
CA PRO A 19 3.02 3.05 18.39
C PRO A 19 4.53 3.24 18.38
N PRO A 20 5.17 3.51 19.53
CA PRO A 20 6.59 3.77 19.60
C PRO A 20 7.36 2.55 19.11
N MET A 21 7.98 2.69 17.93
CA MET A 21 8.70 1.64 17.22
C MET A 21 10.09 1.38 17.82
N VAL A 22 10.23 1.53 19.16
CA VAL A 22 11.54 1.62 19.79
C VAL A 22 11.54 1.00 21.18
N GLU A 23 11.35 -0.30 21.24
CA GLU A 23 11.49 -0.93 22.56
C GLU A 23 12.83 -1.58 22.86
N ASN A 24 13.76 -1.74 21.90
CA ASN A 24 14.98 -2.54 22.16
C ASN A 24 16.32 -1.97 21.68
N LEU A 25 16.43 -0.68 21.41
CA LEU A 25 17.76 -0.08 21.15
C LEU A 25 18.34 0.50 22.45
N SER A 26 19.58 0.13 22.76
CA SER A 26 20.29 0.71 23.90
C SER A 26 20.46 2.24 23.70
N ASP A 27 20.63 2.97 24.81
CA ASP A 27 20.86 4.42 24.72
C ASP A 27 22.11 4.77 23.88
N LYS A 28 23.10 3.87 23.84
CA LYS A 28 24.27 4.00 22.96
C LYS A 28 23.89 3.93 21.48
N ASP A 29 23.04 2.99 21.09
CA ASP A 29 22.59 2.83 19.70
C ASP A 29 21.75 4.03 19.25
N ARG A 30 20.99 4.64 20.18
CA ARG A 30 20.26 5.88 19.93
C ARG A 30 21.19 7.05 19.64
N LEU A 31 22.26 7.20 20.43
CA LEU A 31 23.26 8.25 20.23
C LEU A 31 24.01 8.05 18.91
N ILE A 32 24.41 6.84 18.59
CA ILE A 32 25.09 6.48 17.33
C ILE A 32 24.17 6.78 16.14
N ALA A 33 22.91 6.36 16.19
CA ALA A 33 21.94 6.63 15.13
C ALA A 33 21.70 8.13 14.92
N THR A 34 21.70 8.92 16.00
CA THR A 34 21.59 10.40 15.90
C THR A 34 22.83 11.01 15.28
N GLN A 35 24.01 10.54 15.62
CA GLN A 35 25.28 11.04 15.11
C GLN A 35 25.45 10.70 13.61
N ILE A 36 25.15 9.47 13.23
CA ILE A 36 25.20 9.02 11.83
C ILE A 36 24.17 9.80 10.97
N GLY A 37 22.95 9.93 11.47
CA GLY A 37 21.88 10.67 10.78
C GLY A 37 22.28 12.12 10.52
N SER A 38 22.85 12.82 11.50
CA SER A 38 23.28 14.19 11.35
C SER A 38 24.44 14.39 10.35
N GLN A 39 25.31 13.39 10.21
CA GLN A 39 26.44 13.43 9.25
C GLN A 39 25.99 13.20 7.80
N ASN A 40 24.96 12.39 7.58
CA ASN A 40 24.50 11.98 6.25
C ASN A 40 23.24 12.73 5.79
N GLY A 41 22.68 13.63 6.61
CA GLY A 41 21.44 14.33 6.30
C GLY A 41 20.17 13.48 6.44
N ASP A 42 20.31 12.26 7.01
CA ASP A 42 19.19 11.37 7.28
C ASP A 42 18.55 11.66 8.63
N SER A 43 17.24 11.43 8.71
CA SER A 43 16.58 11.50 10.01
C SER A 43 16.99 10.32 10.89
N HIS A 44 17.05 10.53 12.20
CA HIS A 44 17.30 9.50 13.20
C HIS A 44 16.36 8.27 13.03
N GLU A 45 15.11 8.49 12.65
CA GLU A 45 14.16 7.43 12.33
C GLU A 45 14.59 6.60 11.10
N GLN A 46 15.16 7.23 10.09
CA GLN A 46 15.65 6.55 8.90
C GLN A 46 16.84 5.64 9.21
N VAL A 47 17.79 6.15 10.00
CA VAL A 47 18.94 5.35 10.44
C VAL A 47 18.51 4.11 11.23
N ARG A 48 17.53 4.26 12.12
CA ARG A 48 16.97 3.11 12.87
C ARG A 48 16.35 2.06 11.97
N ARG A 49 15.65 2.48 10.92
CA ARG A 49 15.09 1.57 9.94
C ARG A 49 16.18 0.80 9.18
N TYR A 50 17.27 1.45 8.82
CA TYR A 50 18.43 0.76 8.23
C TYR A 50 19.06 -0.25 9.18
N ILE A 51 19.28 0.13 10.44
CA ILE A 51 19.80 -0.80 11.45
C ILE A 51 18.87 -2.01 11.63
N ARG A 52 17.56 -1.79 11.56
CA ARG A 52 16.58 -2.85 11.72
C ARG A 52 16.65 -3.91 10.61
N LEU A 53 17.05 -3.56 9.40
CA LEU A 53 17.20 -4.53 8.31
C LEU A 53 18.21 -5.64 8.63
N ASN A 54 19.17 -5.40 9.53
CA ASN A 54 20.13 -6.44 9.96
C ASN A 54 19.46 -7.62 10.68
N ASN A 55 18.19 -7.53 11.04
CA ASN A 55 17.41 -8.63 11.60
C ASN A 55 16.71 -9.49 10.55
N LEU A 56 16.87 -9.16 9.27
CA LEU A 56 16.42 -10.04 8.18
C LEU A 56 17.40 -11.19 8.00
N ILE A 57 16.89 -12.34 7.57
CA ILE A 57 17.73 -13.43 7.08
C ILE A 57 18.46 -13.01 5.80
N PRO A 58 19.61 -13.60 5.47
CA PRO A 58 20.41 -13.20 4.31
C PRO A 58 19.64 -13.20 3.00
N GLU A 59 18.76 -14.16 2.78
CA GLU A 59 17.96 -14.32 1.57
C GLU A 59 17.02 -13.12 1.36
N LEU A 60 16.29 -12.72 2.40
CA LEU A 60 15.41 -11.55 2.34
C LEU A 60 16.19 -10.25 2.23
N LEU A 61 17.37 -10.16 2.84
CA LEU A 61 18.21 -8.98 2.74
C LEU A 61 18.76 -8.82 1.30
N GLU A 62 19.14 -9.93 0.65
CA GLU A 62 19.54 -9.94 -0.76
C GLU A 62 18.39 -9.47 -1.67
N ASP A 63 17.16 -9.90 -1.42
CA ASP A 63 15.98 -9.44 -2.16
C ASP A 63 15.72 -7.93 -1.97
N VAL A 64 16.05 -7.37 -0.81
CA VAL A 64 16.00 -5.91 -0.58
C VAL A 64 17.09 -5.21 -1.39
N ASP A 65 18.32 -5.73 -1.39
CA ASP A 65 19.45 -5.15 -2.11
C ASP A 65 19.25 -5.20 -3.63
N MET A 66 18.62 -6.28 -4.13
CA MET A 66 18.20 -6.39 -5.54
C MET A 66 16.98 -5.53 -5.89
N GLY A 67 16.34 -4.89 -4.91
CA GLY A 67 15.14 -4.08 -5.11
C GLY A 67 13.85 -4.87 -5.37
N LYS A 68 13.85 -6.18 -5.19
CA LYS A 68 12.64 -7.02 -5.26
C LYS A 68 11.68 -6.69 -4.12
N ILE A 69 12.19 -6.56 -2.90
CA ILE A 69 11.45 -6.12 -1.73
C ILE A 69 11.74 -4.64 -1.47
N ALA A 70 10.71 -3.82 -1.42
CA ALA A 70 10.88 -2.41 -1.12
C ALA A 70 11.29 -2.18 0.35
N PHE A 71 12.05 -1.12 0.62
CA PHE A 71 12.60 -0.79 1.93
C PHE A 71 11.56 -0.81 3.07
N ARG A 72 10.38 -0.19 2.87
CA ARG A 72 9.36 -0.11 3.93
C ARG A 72 8.75 -1.47 4.29
N PRO A 73 8.30 -2.30 3.35
CA PRO A 73 7.94 -3.70 3.65
C PRO A 73 9.05 -4.45 4.38
N ALA A 74 10.29 -4.35 3.92
CA ALA A 74 11.44 -5.03 4.52
C ALA A 74 11.61 -4.69 6.02
N VAL A 75 11.47 -3.42 6.39
CA VAL A 75 11.50 -2.99 7.81
C VAL A 75 10.39 -3.65 8.62
N GLU A 76 9.19 -3.79 8.08
CA GLU A 76 8.10 -4.49 8.80
C GLU A 76 8.33 -6.00 8.90
N LEU A 77 8.90 -6.62 7.86
CA LEU A 77 9.24 -8.05 7.84
C LEU A 77 10.38 -8.39 8.82
N SER A 78 11.28 -7.47 9.11
CA SER A 78 12.35 -7.68 10.08
C SER A 78 11.88 -7.87 11.54
N TYR A 79 10.58 -7.78 11.78
CA TYR A 79 9.95 -8.11 13.06
C TYR A 79 9.44 -9.55 13.15
N LEU A 80 9.47 -10.30 12.08
CA LEU A 80 9.12 -11.70 12.03
C LEU A 80 10.24 -12.55 12.68
N ASP A 81 9.88 -13.68 13.23
CA ASP A 81 10.84 -14.66 13.71
C ASP A 81 11.61 -15.30 12.55
N VAL A 82 12.77 -15.89 12.83
CA VAL A 82 13.66 -16.46 11.81
C VAL A 82 12.96 -17.55 10.99
N GLU A 83 12.14 -18.39 11.62
CA GLU A 83 11.39 -19.45 10.91
C GLU A 83 10.29 -18.85 10.03
N GLU A 84 9.54 -17.86 10.54
CA GLU A 84 8.54 -17.13 9.76
C GLU A 84 9.16 -16.40 8.55
N GLN A 85 10.39 -15.89 8.69
CA GLN A 85 11.12 -15.26 7.59
C GLN A 85 11.56 -16.29 6.53
N LYS A 86 11.94 -17.50 6.93
CA LYS A 86 12.28 -18.60 6.01
C LYS A 86 11.06 -19.05 5.21
N ASP A 87 9.93 -19.25 5.89
CA ASP A 87 8.67 -19.60 5.24
C ASP A 87 8.28 -18.53 4.22
N LEU A 88 8.40 -17.26 4.63
CA LEU A 88 8.13 -16.14 3.74
C LEU A 88 9.05 -16.12 2.51
N SER A 89 10.36 -16.33 2.70
CA SER A 89 11.34 -16.37 1.61
C SER A 89 11.01 -17.49 0.62
N TYR A 90 10.66 -18.66 1.12
CA TYR A 90 10.23 -19.79 0.30
C TYR A 90 9.02 -19.44 -0.59
N TYR A 91 7.99 -18.80 -0.02
CA TYR A 91 6.79 -18.44 -0.79
C TYR A 91 7.01 -17.25 -1.75
N ILE A 92 7.95 -16.34 -1.45
CA ILE A 92 8.34 -15.28 -2.39
C ILE A 92 8.95 -15.90 -3.65
N ASP A 93 9.83 -16.88 -3.48
CA ASP A 93 10.50 -17.56 -4.60
C ASP A 93 9.52 -18.46 -5.39
N GLU A 94 8.68 -19.23 -4.68
CA GLU A 94 7.70 -20.12 -5.32
C GLU A 94 6.68 -19.36 -6.18
N ARG A 95 6.23 -18.20 -5.70
CA ARG A 95 5.15 -17.43 -6.34
C ARG A 95 5.62 -16.24 -7.17
N GLU A 96 6.93 -15.99 -7.17
CA GLU A 96 7.50 -14.76 -7.77
C GLU A 96 6.76 -13.48 -7.31
N ALA A 97 6.29 -13.46 -6.06
CA ALA A 97 5.45 -12.39 -5.53
C ALA A 97 6.00 -11.86 -4.21
N THR A 98 6.43 -10.61 -4.19
CA THR A 98 6.92 -9.93 -2.99
C THR A 98 5.80 -9.26 -2.20
N PRO A 99 5.86 -9.22 -0.86
CA PRO A 99 4.80 -8.63 -0.05
C PRO A 99 4.71 -7.10 -0.24
N SER A 100 3.49 -6.60 -0.29
CA SER A 100 3.21 -5.16 -0.20
C SER A 100 3.38 -4.67 1.25
N LEU A 101 3.44 -3.35 1.45
CA LEU A 101 3.53 -2.77 2.78
C LEU A 101 2.35 -3.18 3.69
N SER A 102 1.14 -3.25 3.15
CA SER A 102 -0.04 -3.68 3.91
C SER A 102 0.06 -5.14 4.35
N GLN A 103 0.52 -6.02 3.46
CA GLN A 103 0.75 -7.43 3.76
C GLN A 103 1.88 -7.62 4.79
N ALA A 104 2.98 -6.89 4.66
CA ALA A 104 4.08 -6.93 5.64
C ALA A 104 3.62 -6.46 7.04
N ILE A 105 2.82 -5.40 7.13
CA ILE A 105 2.23 -4.94 8.41
C ILE A 105 1.28 -5.99 8.99
N GLN A 106 0.50 -6.66 8.16
CA GLN A 106 -0.41 -7.73 8.58
C GLN A 106 0.37 -8.93 9.12
N MET A 107 1.40 -9.40 8.41
CA MET A 107 2.28 -10.48 8.87
C MET A 107 2.94 -10.13 10.21
N LYS A 108 3.52 -8.94 10.34
CA LYS A 108 4.09 -8.47 11.61
C LYS A 108 3.10 -8.52 12.77
N LYS A 109 1.85 -8.06 12.58
CA LYS A 109 0.82 -8.11 13.62
C LYS A 109 0.50 -9.55 14.05
N LEU A 110 0.43 -10.46 13.09
CA LEU A 110 0.15 -11.88 13.35
C LEU A 110 1.34 -12.55 14.05
N SER A 111 2.59 -12.24 13.65
CA SER A 111 3.81 -12.69 14.32
C SER A 111 3.86 -12.21 15.76
N GLN A 112 3.63 -10.93 16.02
CA GLN A 112 3.58 -10.37 17.38
C GLN A 112 2.48 -10.97 18.25
N ALA A 113 1.41 -11.47 17.65
CA ALA A 113 0.34 -12.19 18.33
C ALA A 113 0.67 -13.70 18.50
N GLY A 114 1.78 -14.19 17.95
CA GLY A 114 2.18 -15.61 18.00
C GLY A 114 1.25 -16.53 17.19
N VAL A 115 0.59 -15.98 16.17
CA VAL A 115 -0.41 -16.72 15.35
C VAL A 115 -0.10 -16.67 13.86
N LEU A 116 1.08 -16.21 13.46
CA LEU A 116 1.52 -16.29 12.06
C LEU A 116 1.95 -17.73 11.77
N THR A 117 1.27 -18.38 10.84
CA THR A 117 1.59 -19.71 10.35
C THR A 117 1.93 -19.66 8.89
N GLU A 118 2.55 -20.73 8.39
CA GLU A 118 2.91 -20.89 6.99
C GLU A 118 1.69 -20.69 6.07
N GLU A 119 0.56 -21.30 6.38
CA GLU A 119 -0.67 -21.18 5.58
C GLU A 119 -1.20 -19.74 5.56
N ARG A 120 -0.98 -18.99 6.64
CA ARG A 120 -1.37 -17.57 6.69
C ARG A 120 -0.44 -16.70 5.86
N ILE A 121 0.86 -16.98 5.85
CA ILE A 121 1.83 -16.30 4.98
C ILE A 121 1.41 -16.50 3.52
N GLU A 122 1.15 -17.76 3.14
CA GLU A 122 0.67 -18.13 1.82
C GLU A 122 -0.63 -17.40 1.44
N ALA A 123 -1.63 -17.41 2.32
CA ALA A 123 -2.90 -16.74 2.11
C ALA A 123 -2.73 -15.23 1.91
N ILE A 124 -1.91 -14.57 2.75
CA ILE A 124 -1.64 -13.13 2.66
C ILE A 124 -0.93 -12.77 1.34
N LEU A 125 0.04 -13.57 0.91
CA LEU A 125 0.74 -13.34 -0.36
C LEU A 125 -0.18 -13.55 -1.58
N SER A 126 -1.17 -14.45 -1.44
CA SER A 126 -2.16 -14.73 -2.49
C SER A 126 -3.23 -13.65 -2.63
N GLU A 127 -3.40 -12.78 -1.63
CA GLU A 127 -4.36 -11.68 -1.70
C GLU A 127 -4.00 -10.71 -2.83
N GLU A 128 -4.99 -10.33 -3.63
CA GLU A 128 -4.82 -9.27 -4.65
C GLU A 128 -4.36 -7.97 -3.99
N LYS A 129 -3.21 -7.47 -4.40
CA LYS A 129 -2.68 -6.21 -3.89
C LYS A 129 -3.64 -5.06 -4.27
N PRO A 130 -4.01 -4.17 -3.34
CA PRO A 130 -4.92 -3.06 -3.62
C PRO A 130 -4.51 -2.18 -4.81
N ASN A 131 -3.19 -2.12 -5.09
CA ASN A 131 -2.64 -1.36 -6.22
C ASN A 131 -2.76 -2.08 -7.58
N GLN A 132 -3.02 -3.39 -7.59
CA GLN A 132 -3.18 -4.18 -8.82
C GLN A 132 -4.63 -4.16 -9.33
N LYS A 133 -5.59 -3.73 -8.53
CA LYS A 133 -6.96 -3.53 -9.00
C LYS A 133 -6.98 -2.40 -10.02
N PRO A 134 -7.44 -2.65 -11.26
CA PRO A 134 -7.51 -1.61 -12.27
C PRO A 134 -8.40 -0.47 -11.79
N LYS A 135 -7.83 0.73 -11.72
CA LYS A 135 -8.54 1.95 -11.34
C LYS A 135 -8.72 2.81 -12.59
N ILE A 136 -9.95 3.07 -12.97
CA ILE A 136 -10.26 4.02 -14.03
C ILE A 136 -10.37 5.40 -13.40
N LYS A 137 -9.47 6.31 -13.79
CA LYS A 137 -9.56 7.72 -13.40
C LYS A 137 -10.26 8.50 -14.52
N VAL A 138 -11.45 9.00 -14.25
CA VAL A 138 -12.16 9.89 -15.17
C VAL A 138 -11.95 11.34 -14.70
N PRO A 139 -11.33 12.22 -15.51
CA PRO A 139 -11.20 13.63 -15.16
C PRO A 139 -12.57 14.25 -14.89
N MET A 140 -12.68 15.02 -13.80
CA MET A 140 -13.95 15.62 -13.37
C MET A 140 -14.52 16.55 -14.45
N GLU A 141 -13.67 17.29 -15.19
CA GLU A 141 -14.07 18.19 -16.25
C GLU A 141 -14.88 17.51 -17.35
N ARG A 142 -14.66 16.21 -17.58
CA ARG A 142 -15.37 15.41 -18.60
C ARG A 142 -16.79 15.04 -18.19
N ILE A 143 -17.01 14.89 -16.87
CA ILE A 143 -18.28 14.38 -16.32
C ILE A 143 -19.10 15.45 -15.60
N GLN A 144 -18.47 16.53 -15.14
CA GLN A 144 -19.10 17.60 -14.36
C GLN A 144 -20.34 18.20 -15.03
N LYS A 145 -20.34 18.33 -16.36
CA LYS A 145 -21.47 18.85 -17.14
C LYS A 145 -22.76 18.03 -17.01
N TYR A 146 -22.68 16.79 -16.51
CA TYR A 146 -23.82 15.90 -16.35
C TYR A 146 -24.36 15.88 -14.92
N PHE A 147 -23.71 16.63 -13.99
CA PHE A 147 -24.04 16.63 -12.57
C PHE A 147 -24.27 18.04 -12.05
N SER A 148 -25.01 18.15 -10.96
CA SER A 148 -25.12 19.40 -10.23
C SER A 148 -23.77 19.83 -9.66
N PRO A 149 -23.48 21.15 -9.55
CA PRO A 149 -22.25 21.65 -8.91
C PRO A 149 -22.03 21.15 -7.49
N ASP A 150 -23.10 20.84 -6.77
CA ASP A 150 -23.10 20.40 -5.38
C ASP A 150 -23.15 18.86 -5.25
N ALA A 151 -23.12 18.11 -6.35
CA ALA A 151 -23.19 16.66 -6.30
C ALA A 151 -21.99 16.05 -5.56
N SER A 152 -22.28 15.17 -4.62
CA SER A 152 -21.25 14.43 -3.90
C SER A 152 -20.58 13.38 -4.80
N VAL A 153 -19.35 12.99 -4.46
CA VAL A 153 -18.61 11.94 -5.19
C VAL A 153 -19.40 10.64 -5.25
N GLN A 154 -20.10 10.31 -4.17
CA GLN A 154 -20.88 9.08 -4.08
C GLN A 154 -22.11 9.11 -4.99
N GLU A 155 -22.81 10.25 -5.08
CA GLU A 155 -23.92 10.44 -6.03
C GLU A 155 -23.46 10.34 -7.49
N ILE A 156 -22.25 10.85 -7.78
CA ILE A 156 -21.64 10.76 -9.10
C ILE A 156 -21.36 9.30 -9.45
N GLU A 157 -20.72 8.56 -8.54
CA GLU A 157 -20.40 7.13 -8.73
C GLU A 157 -21.68 6.31 -8.94
N ASP A 158 -22.69 6.47 -8.10
CA ASP A 158 -23.96 5.76 -8.19
C ASP A 158 -24.69 6.05 -9.53
N THR A 159 -24.66 7.29 -9.94
CA THR A 159 -25.27 7.70 -11.20
C THR A 159 -24.57 7.10 -12.40
N ILE A 160 -23.23 7.09 -12.39
CA ILE A 160 -22.43 6.45 -13.43
C ILE A 160 -22.75 4.94 -13.52
N VAL A 161 -22.79 4.24 -12.38
CA VAL A 161 -23.11 2.81 -12.34
C VAL A 161 -24.52 2.54 -12.87
N LYS A 162 -25.51 3.35 -12.48
CA LYS A 162 -26.89 3.26 -13.00
C LYS A 162 -26.96 3.51 -14.51
N ALA A 163 -26.28 4.54 -14.99
CA ALA A 163 -26.23 4.88 -16.41
C ALA A 163 -25.59 3.76 -17.25
N LEU A 164 -24.47 3.20 -16.79
CA LEU A 164 -23.80 2.08 -17.46
C LEU A 164 -24.68 0.81 -17.48
N SER A 165 -25.39 0.54 -16.40
CA SER A 165 -26.32 -0.60 -16.31
C SER A 165 -27.51 -0.44 -17.28
N ALA A 166 -28.05 0.77 -17.39
CA ALA A 166 -29.12 1.08 -18.35
C ALA A 166 -28.62 1.01 -19.80
N TYR A 167 -27.43 1.50 -20.08
CA TYR A 167 -26.79 1.43 -21.40
C TYR A 167 -26.57 -0.01 -21.83
N ARG A 168 -26.03 -0.86 -20.97
CA ARG A 168 -25.83 -2.29 -21.24
C ARG A 168 -27.15 -2.99 -21.57
N ARG A 169 -28.19 -2.75 -20.77
CA ARG A 169 -29.53 -3.32 -21.02
C ARG A 169 -30.09 -2.85 -22.36
N SER A 170 -29.90 -1.58 -22.72
CA SER A 170 -30.32 -1.05 -24.02
C SER A 170 -29.59 -1.74 -25.18
N GLN A 171 -28.29 -1.97 -25.08
CA GLN A 171 -27.52 -2.71 -26.08
C GLN A 171 -28.00 -4.15 -26.22
N GLU A 172 -28.23 -4.87 -25.12
CA GLU A 172 -28.73 -6.24 -25.14
C GLU A 172 -30.09 -6.33 -25.86
N LEU A 173 -30.99 -5.37 -25.61
CA LEU A 173 -32.27 -5.29 -26.28
C LEU A 173 -32.14 -4.98 -27.80
N GLN A 174 -31.20 -4.12 -28.18
CA GLN A 174 -30.94 -3.84 -29.62
C GLN A 174 -30.38 -5.07 -30.33
N MET A 175 -29.42 -5.78 -29.70
CA MET A 175 -28.88 -7.04 -30.27
C MET A 175 -29.96 -8.10 -30.40
N THR A 176 -30.82 -8.25 -29.41
CA THR A 176 -31.93 -9.22 -29.44
C THR A 176 -32.91 -8.89 -30.57
N LYS A 177 -33.25 -7.59 -30.75
CA LYS A 177 -34.12 -7.14 -31.88
C LYS A 177 -33.48 -7.40 -33.23
N ALA A 178 -32.19 -7.05 -33.41
CA ALA A 178 -31.46 -7.29 -34.63
C ALA A 178 -31.42 -8.79 -35.01
N ASN A 179 -31.12 -9.65 -34.03
CA ASN A 179 -31.09 -11.10 -34.23
C ASN A 179 -32.47 -11.67 -34.59
N ARG A 180 -33.55 -11.11 -34.03
CA ARG A 180 -34.93 -11.52 -34.38
C ARG A 180 -35.28 -11.15 -35.79
N THR A 181 -34.94 -9.92 -36.22
CA THR A 181 -35.18 -9.46 -37.60
C THR A 181 -34.44 -10.32 -38.64
N ILE A 182 -33.19 -10.72 -38.35
CA ILE A 182 -32.41 -11.62 -39.21
C ILE A 182 -33.04 -13.02 -39.29
N LYS A 183 -33.63 -13.49 -38.20
CA LYS A 183 -34.27 -14.81 -38.17
C LYS A 183 -35.63 -14.85 -38.87
N GLU A 184 -36.35 -13.73 -38.87
CA GLU A 184 -37.65 -13.57 -39.57
C GLU A 184 -37.49 -13.32 -41.10
N ALA A 185 -36.29 -12.89 -41.54
CA ALA A 185 -35.96 -12.65 -42.95
C ALA A 185 -35.34 -13.87 -43.67
N ARG A 186 -35.20 -15.02 -43.00
CA ARG A 186 -34.74 -16.29 -43.57
C ARG A 186 -35.87 -17.27 -43.70
#